data_04bc69dff9a465a4dfd30960e7233a1d
#
_entry.id   04bc69dff9a465a4dfd30960e7233a1d
#
_cell.length_a   1.000
_cell.length_b   1.000
_cell.length_c   1.000
_cell.angle_alpha   90.00
_cell.angle_beta   90.00
_cell.angle_gamma   90.00
#
_symmetry.space_group_name_H-M   'P 1'
#
loop_
_entity.id
_entity.type
_entity.pdbx_description
1 polymer ?
#
loop_
_entity_poly.entity_id
_entity_poly.type
_entity_poly.pdbx_seq_one_letter_code
_entity_poly.pdbx_strand_id
1 'polypeptide(L)'
;MARIVILGAGIAGHTAALHAKKMLGKNHEIVVISPNSNYNWIPSNIWVGVGKMNKEQVIFPLAPVYKRKKIEFHQALAQSIYPEGLNGSKPFVEAKITGSERNGEIERIEYDFLVNATGPKLNFAATPGLGPDGNSVSVCTSGHAVEAASKLVDVIAKLKAGQRQTLAIGVGHGTCTCEGAAFEYTFNVDHELRRAGVRELADVVYITNEHELGDFGVGGMVFSQQGFQTSSKMWTESLFRERGIKAILSAHVSKVDPGVIHYELVDGTIGELPFDFAMLLPPFRGVDLKAFDASGADISEKIFAPSGFMKVDADYSGKPYEEWLASDWPKTYRNPLYPNMFAVGIAFAPPHQISKPRKSPNGTLIAPSPPRTGMPSGIMGKTAVLSIKEILKNGESGHIPTASMADMGAACVASAGSGLTH
;
A
#
# COMPACT_ATOMS: atom_id res chain seq x y z
N MET A 1 -1.05 14.12 31.55
CA MET A 1 -0.15 14.01 30.37
C MET A 1 -0.44 12.68 29.75
N ALA A 2 -0.79 12.63 28.45
CA ALA A 2 -1.08 11.39 27.74
C ALA A 2 0.12 10.99 26.86
N ARG A 3 0.26 9.68 26.62
CA ARG A 3 1.27 9.07 25.75
C ARG A 3 0.60 8.54 24.49
N ILE A 4 0.97 9.11 23.33
CA ILE A 4 0.44 8.74 22.01
C ILE A 4 1.49 7.91 21.29
N VAL A 5 1.20 6.64 21.08
CA VAL A 5 2.11 5.70 20.41
C VAL A 5 1.64 5.47 18.98
N ILE A 6 2.55 5.60 18.01
CA ILE A 6 2.30 5.42 16.58
C ILE A 6 3.14 4.25 16.09
N LEU A 7 2.47 3.23 15.55
CA LEU A 7 3.12 2.07 14.96
C LEU A 7 3.33 2.29 13.46
N GLY A 8 4.58 2.26 13.04
CA GLY A 8 4.98 2.53 11.65
C GLY A 8 5.34 3.99 11.40
N ALA A 9 6.34 4.19 10.55
CA ALA A 9 6.86 5.49 10.15
C ALA A 9 6.79 5.71 8.62
N GLY A 10 5.84 5.07 7.96
CA GLY A 10 5.48 5.33 6.57
C GLY A 10 4.68 6.63 6.42
N ILE A 11 4.04 6.85 5.25
CA ILE A 11 3.34 8.11 4.94
C ILE A 11 2.32 8.46 6.02
N ALA A 12 1.43 7.53 6.39
CA ALA A 12 0.41 7.79 7.41
C ALA A 12 1.01 8.05 8.80
N GLY A 13 1.92 7.17 9.26
CA GLY A 13 2.50 7.25 10.60
C GLY A 13 3.43 8.44 10.78
N HIS A 14 4.30 8.72 9.81
CA HIS A 14 5.17 9.90 9.85
C HIS A 14 4.36 11.20 9.86
N THR A 15 3.31 11.29 9.01
CA THR A 15 2.39 12.43 8.99
C THR A 15 1.68 12.58 10.31
N ALA A 16 1.14 11.48 10.88
CA ALA A 16 0.50 11.49 12.19
C ALA A 16 1.47 11.98 13.29
N ALA A 17 2.71 11.47 13.31
CA ALA A 17 3.72 11.85 14.30
C ALA A 17 4.05 13.35 14.26
N LEU A 18 4.24 13.91 13.07
CA LEU A 18 4.53 15.34 12.91
C LEU A 18 3.33 16.22 13.30
N HIS A 19 2.10 15.83 12.95
CA HIS A 19 0.89 16.52 13.37
C HIS A 19 0.66 16.40 14.88
N ALA A 20 0.83 15.21 15.46
CA ALA A 20 0.71 14.99 16.90
C ALA A 20 1.71 15.88 17.66
N LYS A 21 2.96 15.92 17.21
CA LYS A 21 3.97 16.79 17.83
C LYS A 21 3.63 18.26 17.74
N LYS A 22 3.14 18.72 16.59
CA LYS A 22 2.74 20.12 16.40
C LYS A 22 1.54 20.50 17.26
N MET A 23 0.55 19.61 17.39
CA MET A 23 -0.73 19.94 18.04
C MET A 23 -0.78 19.61 19.53
N LEU A 24 -0.06 18.57 19.97
CA LEU A 24 -0.14 17.98 21.31
C LEU A 24 1.19 17.96 22.05
N GLY A 25 2.30 18.04 21.35
CA GLY A 25 3.63 17.74 21.88
C GLY A 25 4.20 18.70 22.92
N LYS A 26 3.45 19.74 23.34
CA LYS A 26 3.82 20.58 24.49
C LYS A 26 3.42 19.94 25.82
N ASN A 27 2.30 19.21 25.82
CA ASN A 27 1.65 18.68 27.02
C ASN A 27 1.56 17.15 27.04
N HIS A 28 1.96 16.48 25.94
CA HIS A 28 1.80 15.04 25.75
C HIS A 28 3.06 14.45 25.10
N GLU A 29 3.30 13.16 25.35
CA GLU A 29 4.40 12.42 24.77
C GLU A 29 3.99 11.80 23.43
N ILE A 30 4.86 11.93 22.43
CA ILE A 30 4.67 11.33 21.12
C ILE A 30 5.78 10.31 20.90
N VAL A 31 5.39 9.07 20.65
CA VAL A 31 6.29 7.92 20.48
C VAL A 31 6.03 7.28 19.12
N VAL A 32 7.07 6.96 18.39
CA VAL A 32 7.00 6.23 17.13
C VAL A 32 7.79 4.92 17.24
N ILE A 33 7.15 3.81 16.87
CA ILE A 33 7.76 2.48 16.80
C ILE A 33 7.80 2.07 15.32
N SER A 34 8.98 1.83 14.77
CA SER A 34 9.13 1.36 13.39
C SER A 34 10.35 0.44 13.27
N PRO A 35 10.24 -0.70 12.56
CA PRO A 35 11.38 -1.59 12.36
C PRO A 35 12.44 -0.99 11.44
N ASN A 36 12.07 0.01 10.63
CA ASN A 36 12.96 0.63 9.66
C ASN A 36 13.65 1.86 10.25
N SER A 37 14.95 2.00 10.01
CA SER A 37 15.74 3.19 10.37
C SER A 37 15.50 4.38 9.45
N ASN A 38 15.00 4.12 8.24
CA ASN A 38 14.77 5.13 7.20
C ASN A 38 13.29 5.26 6.85
N TYR A 39 12.89 6.48 6.53
CA TYR A 39 11.68 6.76 5.77
C TYR A 39 11.95 6.47 4.30
N ASN A 40 11.01 5.86 3.59
CA ASN A 40 11.03 5.71 2.14
C ASN A 40 9.84 6.45 1.52
N TRP A 41 10.11 7.38 0.62
CA TRP A 41 9.10 8.03 -0.21
C TRP A 41 8.74 7.09 -1.36
N ILE A 42 7.82 6.16 -1.08
CA ILE A 42 7.44 5.05 -1.97
C ILE A 42 6.98 5.52 -3.36
N PRO A 43 6.21 6.61 -3.55
CA PRO A 43 5.80 7.03 -4.88
C PRO A 43 6.95 7.21 -5.88
N SER A 44 8.11 7.64 -5.43
CA SER A 44 9.27 7.82 -6.30
C SER A 44 10.13 6.56 -6.49
N ASN A 45 9.78 5.43 -5.88
CA ASN A 45 10.46 4.16 -6.16
C ASN A 45 10.33 3.75 -7.64
N ILE A 46 9.26 4.16 -8.31
CA ILE A 46 9.07 3.94 -9.76
C ILE A 46 10.23 4.58 -10.55
N TRP A 47 10.62 5.79 -10.19
CA TRP A 47 11.73 6.51 -10.83
C TRP A 47 13.09 5.88 -10.51
N VAL A 48 13.24 5.31 -9.32
CA VAL A 48 14.42 4.49 -8.97
C VAL A 48 14.42 3.22 -9.82
N GLY A 49 13.26 2.57 -9.98
CA GLY A 49 13.10 1.32 -10.72
C GLY A 49 13.36 1.41 -12.22
N VAL A 50 13.38 2.62 -12.78
CA VAL A 50 13.79 2.87 -14.18
C VAL A 50 15.14 3.60 -14.28
N GLY A 51 15.86 3.75 -13.16
CA GLY A 51 17.19 4.35 -13.13
C GLY A 51 17.24 5.87 -13.26
N LYS A 52 16.12 6.58 -13.09
CA LYS A 52 16.08 8.06 -13.14
C LYS A 52 16.38 8.73 -11.81
N MET A 53 16.19 8.02 -10.70
CA MET A 53 16.59 8.47 -9.37
C MET A 53 17.46 7.43 -8.69
N ASN A 54 18.29 7.90 -7.77
CA ASN A 54 19.05 7.03 -6.90
C ASN A 54 18.25 6.74 -5.62
N LYS A 55 18.54 5.62 -4.96
CA LYS A 55 17.89 5.22 -3.70
C LYS A 55 17.95 6.33 -2.64
N GLU A 56 19.09 6.99 -2.52
CA GLU A 56 19.35 8.05 -1.53
C GLU A 56 18.46 9.28 -1.69
N GLN A 57 17.89 9.49 -2.88
CA GLN A 57 16.96 10.60 -3.14
C GLN A 57 15.53 10.32 -2.64
N VAL A 58 15.21 9.06 -2.37
CA VAL A 58 13.86 8.63 -1.95
C VAL A 58 13.83 8.13 -0.50
N ILE A 59 14.96 8.12 0.20
CA ILE A 59 15.06 7.74 1.60
C ILE A 59 15.71 8.83 2.45
N PHE A 60 15.34 8.89 3.73
CA PHE A 60 16.08 9.66 4.72
C PHE A 60 16.01 9.01 6.11
N PRO A 61 17.03 9.20 6.98
CA PRO A 61 17.04 8.60 8.31
C PRO A 61 15.99 9.23 9.21
N LEU A 62 15.22 8.38 9.92
CA LEU A 62 14.13 8.79 10.82
C LEU A 62 14.65 9.38 12.13
N ALA A 63 15.66 8.74 12.76
CA ALA A 63 16.14 9.13 14.09
C ALA A 63 16.58 10.59 14.20
N PRO A 64 17.36 11.19 13.26
CA PRO A 64 17.71 12.61 13.33
C PRO A 64 16.50 13.54 13.24
N VAL A 65 15.49 13.18 12.44
CA VAL A 65 14.25 13.95 12.29
C VAL A 65 13.47 13.95 13.60
N TYR A 66 13.26 12.77 14.19
CA TYR A 66 12.50 12.63 15.43
C TYR A 66 13.22 13.24 16.63
N LYS A 67 14.55 13.07 16.72
CA LYS A 67 15.36 13.74 17.74
C LYS A 67 15.19 15.27 17.70
N ARG A 68 15.32 15.88 16.52
CA ARG A 68 15.11 17.33 16.33
C ARG A 68 13.71 17.78 16.69
N LYS A 69 12.71 16.94 16.42
CA LYS A 69 11.30 17.20 16.76
C LYS A 69 10.92 16.85 18.18
N LYS A 70 11.85 16.28 18.98
CA LYS A 70 11.58 15.76 20.33
C LYS A 70 10.41 14.76 20.33
N ILE A 71 10.42 13.85 19.38
CA ILE A 71 9.56 12.66 19.28
C ILE A 71 10.43 11.49 19.73
N GLU A 72 9.93 10.68 20.65
CA GLU A 72 10.58 9.44 21.06
C GLU A 72 10.50 8.43 19.92
N PHE A 73 11.63 7.80 19.58
CA PHE A 73 11.68 6.86 18.46
C PHE A 73 12.32 5.54 18.89
N HIS A 74 11.58 4.45 18.69
CA HIS A 74 12.03 3.09 18.90
C HIS A 74 12.19 2.40 17.55
N GLN A 75 13.41 2.03 17.20
CA GLN A 75 13.65 1.19 16.02
C GLN A 75 13.34 -0.25 16.40
N ALA A 76 12.06 -0.62 16.30
CA ALA A 76 11.52 -1.89 16.74
C ALA A 76 10.31 -2.32 15.90
N LEU A 77 10.11 -3.63 15.81
CA LEU A 77 8.95 -4.26 15.19
C LEU A 77 7.87 -4.51 16.24
N ALA A 78 6.75 -3.82 16.16
CA ALA A 78 5.58 -4.10 16.99
C ALA A 78 5.08 -5.54 16.70
N GLN A 79 4.91 -6.34 17.74
CA GLN A 79 4.49 -7.73 17.65
C GLN A 79 3.12 -7.96 18.26
N SER A 80 2.83 -7.32 19.39
CA SER A 80 1.62 -7.54 20.16
C SER A 80 1.08 -6.25 20.77
N ILE A 81 -0.25 -6.15 20.81
CA ILE A 81 -0.99 -5.06 21.47
C ILE A 81 -1.75 -5.67 22.65
N TYR A 82 -1.68 -5.00 23.81
CA TYR A 82 -2.43 -5.32 25.01
C TYR A 82 -3.32 -4.12 25.34
N PRO A 83 -4.53 -4.02 24.75
CA PRO A 83 -5.37 -2.82 24.84
C PRO A 83 -5.95 -2.58 26.24
N GLU A 84 -5.98 -3.59 27.09
CA GLU A 84 -6.40 -3.51 28.49
C GLU A 84 -5.22 -3.61 29.47
N GLY A 85 -3.99 -3.70 28.94
CA GLY A 85 -2.81 -4.08 29.72
C GLY A 85 -2.82 -5.58 30.02
N LEU A 86 -1.98 -6.00 30.96
CA LEU A 86 -1.85 -7.38 31.43
C LEU A 86 -1.71 -7.37 32.97
N ASN A 87 -2.53 -8.16 33.67
CA ASN A 87 -2.49 -8.26 35.12
C ASN A 87 -2.57 -6.90 35.84
N GLY A 88 -3.42 -5.98 35.35
CA GLY A 88 -3.62 -4.66 35.93
C GLY A 88 -2.62 -3.59 35.52
N SER A 89 -1.73 -3.86 34.56
CA SER A 89 -0.89 -2.83 33.95
C SER A 89 -1.71 -1.91 33.03
N LYS A 90 -1.11 -0.79 32.62
CA LYS A 90 -1.67 0.05 31.57
C LYS A 90 -1.62 -0.65 30.21
N PRO A 91 -2.42 -0.18 29.22
CA PRO A 91 -2.28 -0.62 27.84
C PRO A 91 -0.84 -0.45 27.33
N PHE A 92 -0.33 -1.42 26.58
CA PHE A 92 1.02 -1.38 26.03
C PHE A 92 1.14 -2.16 24.71
N VAL A 93 2.24 -1.88 24.02
CA VAL A 93 2.70 -2.64 22.86
C VAL A 93 3.97 -3.38 23.24
N GLU A 94 4.08 -4.66 22.87
CA GLU A 94 5.34 -5.38 22.85
C GLU A 94 5.99 -5.20 21.47
N ALA A 95 7.23 -4.76 21.47
CA ALA A 95 8.00 -4.53 20.27
C ALA A 95 9.39 -5.18 20.37
N LYS A 96 9.79 -5.86 19.28
CA LYS A 96 11.12 -6.47 19.16
C LYS A 96 12.07 -5.45 18.55
N ILE A 97 13.11 -5.09 19.28
CA ILE A 97 14.13 -4.15 18.84
C ILE A 97 14.83 -4.69 17.58
N THR A 98 14.95 -3.83 16.55
CA THR A 98 15.63 -4.11 15.29
C THR A 98 16.86 -3.23 15.08
N GLY A 99 17.09 -2.26 15.99
CA GLY A 99 18.32 -1.46 16.01
C GLY A 99 19.52 -2.30 16.49
N SER A 100 20.73 -1.84 16.14
CA SER A 100 21.97 -2.62 16.34
C SER A 100 22.34 -2.90 17.79
N GLU A 101 22.04 -1.97 18.71
CA GLU A 101 22.55 -2.04 20.10
C GLU A 101 21.84 -3.07 20.99
N ARG A 102 20.56 -3.33 20.75
CA ARG A 102 19.74 -4.27 21.54
C ARG A 102 18.90 -5.18 20.64
N ASN A 103 19.42 -5.52 19.48
CA ASN A 103 18.70 -6.27 18.47
C ASN A 103 18.17 -7.61 19.02
N GLY A 104 16.87 -7.81 18.86
CA GLY A 104 16.18 -9.03 19.27
C GLY A 104 15.53 -8.95 20.66
N GLU A 105 15.88 -7.97 21.49
CA GLU A 105 15.21 -7.77 22.79
C GLU A 105 13.76 -7.31 22.60
N ILE A 106 12.91 -7.71 23.53
CA ILE A 106 11.51 -7.27 23.61
C ILE A 106 11.40 -6.14 24.61
N GLU A 107 10.77 -5.06 24.20
CA GLU A 107 10.42 -3.96 25.09
C GLU A 107 8.91 -3.74 25.12
N ARG A 108 8.40 -3.24 26.26
CA ARG A 108 7.02 -2.85 26.47
C ARG A 108 6.91 -1.34 26.48
N ILE A 109 6.02 -0.82 25.64
CA ILE A 109 5.80 0.61 25.49
C ILE A 109 4.34 0.90 25.81
N GLU A 110 4.11 1.52 26.98
CA GLU A 110 2.77 1.91 27.43
C GLU A 110 2.19 3.03 26.55
N TYR A 111 0.86 3.05 26.41
CA TYR A 111 0.15 4.10 25.69
C TYR A 111 -1.19 4.46 26.35
N ASP A 112 -1.63 5.69 26.12
CA ASP A 112 -3.00 6.14 26.36
C ASP A 112 -3.80 6.12 25.05
N PHE A 113 -3.14 6.42 23.93
CA PHE A 113 -3.68 6.33 22.57
C PHE A 113 -2.71 5.60 21.65
N LEU A 114 -3.26 4.75 20.77
CA LEU A 114 -2.50 3.98 19.79
C LEU A 114 -2.95 4.32 18.37
N VAL A 115 -2.02 4.63 17.50
CA VAL A 115 -2.27 4.80 16.05
C VAL A 115 -1.52 3.72 15.28
N ASN A 116 -2.24 2.72 14.81
CA ASN A 116 -1.69 1.69 13.92
C ASN A 116 -1.56 2.27 12.50
N ALA A 117 -0.34 2.53 12.09
CA ALA A 117 0.05 2.98 10.75
C ALA A 117 1.16 2.08 10.18
N THR A 118 1.12 0.80 10.52
CA THR A 118 2.14 -0.20 10.12
C THR A 118 2.21 -0.45 8.62
N GLY A 119 1.18 -0.02 7.88
CA GLY A 119 1.10 -0.27 6.45
C GLY A 119 0.82 -1.74 6.11
N PRO A 120 1.13 -2.18 4.89
CA PRO A 120 0.92 -3.55 4.47
C PRO A 120 2.17 -4.41 4.71
N LYS A 121 1.95 -5.72 4.82
CA LYS A 121 2.94 -6.73 4.48
C LYS A 121 2.79 -7.08 3.00
N LEU A 122 3.89 -7.03 2.26
CA LEU A 122 3.94 -7.44 0.85
C LEU A 122 3.83 -8.97 0.79
N ASN A 123 2.71 -9.47 0.25
CA ASN A 123 2.40 -10.90 0.28
C ASN A 123 2.85 -11.61 -1.00
N PHE A 124 4.16 -11.63 -1.25
CA PHE A 124 4.72 -12.36 -2.41
C PHE A 124 4.38 -13.86 -2.38
N ALA A 125 4.27 -14.45 -1.19
CA ALA A 125 3.94 -15.87 -1.02
C ALA A 125 2.52 -16.25 -1.49
N ALA A 126 1.64 -15.27 -1.76
CA ALA A 126 0.32 -15.56 -2.34
C ALA A 126 0.38 -16.15 -3.74
N THR A 127 1.48 -15.91 -4.46
CA THR A 127 1.71 -16.46 -5.80
C THR A 127 3.09 -17.14 -5.83
N PRO A 128 3.18 -18.44 -6.02
CA PRO A 128 4.46 -19.15 -6.10
C PRO A 128 5.39 -18.54 -7.15
N GLY A 129 6.64 -18.27 -6.77
CA GLY A 129 7.66 -17.69 -7.64
C GLY A 129 7.56 -16.17 -7.88
N LEU A 130 6.61 -15.49 -7.25
CA LEU A 130 6.46 -14.04 -7.33
C LEU A 130 7.50 -13.31 -6.46
N GLY A 131 8.02 -12.22 -6.95
CA GLY A 131 8.82 -11.25 -6.20
C GLY A 131 10.33 -11.39 -6.35
N PRO A 132 11.11 -10.53 -5.65
CA PRO A 132 12.58 -10.47 -5.77
C PRO A 132 13.29 -11.77 -5.37
N ASP A 133 12.76 -12.48 -4.38
CA ASP A 133 13.28 -13.80 -3.97
C ASP A 133 12.81 -14.94 -4.91
N GLY A 134 12.01 -14.62 -5.90
CA GLY A 134 11.46 -15.53 -6.91
C GLY A 134 11.95 -15.20 -8.32
N ASN A 135 11.01 -15.09 -9.26
CA ASN A 135 11.29 -14.96 -10.69
C ASN A 135 10.85 -13.59 -11.26
N SER A 136 10.47 -12.62 -10.42
CA SER A 136 10.11 -11.27 -10.86
C SER A 136 10.72 -10.20 -9.97
N VAL A 137 10.78 -8.96 -10.47
CA VAL A 137 11.16 -7.80 -9.65
C VAL A 137 9.94 -7.05 -9.14
N SER A 138 10.18 -6.09 -8.27
CA SER A 138 9.17 -5.23 -7.66
C SER A 138 9.70 -3.81 -7.50
N VAL A 139 8.83 -2.84 -7.29
CA VAL A 139 9.17 -1.44 -6.93
C VAL A 139 8.57 -1.02 -5.59
N CYS A 140 8.05 -1.97 -4.82
CA CYS A 140 7.37 -1.70 -3.55
C CYS A 140 8.30 -1.12 -2.46
N THR A 141 9.61 -1.35 -2.56
CA THR A 141 10.63 -0.76 -1.69
C THR A 141 11.73 -0.14 -2.51
N SER A 142 12.50 0.78 -1.92
CA SER A 142 13.65 1.38 -2.60
C SER A 142 14.73 0.36 -2.97
N GLY A 143 14.88 -0.72 -2.19
CA GLY A 143 15.80 -1.83 -2.50
C GLY A 143 15.35 -2.62 -3.71
N HIS A 144 14.07 -3.03 -3.73
CA HIS A 144 13.48 -3.72 -4.89
C HIS A 144 13.57 -2.87 -6.17
N ALA A 145 13.34 -1.56 -6.04
CA ALA A 145 13.43 -0.65 -7.19
C ALA A 145 14.85 -0.57 -7.77
N VAL A 146 15.90 -0.57 -6.94
CA VAL A 146 17.29 -0.65 -7.40
C VAL A 146 17.56 -1.93 -8.18
N GLU A 147 17.05 -3.07 -7.70
CA GLU A 147 17.16 -4.34 -8.41
C GLU A 147 16.41 -4.31 -9.74
N ALA A 148 15.20 -3.77 -9.76
CA ALA A 148 14.42 -3.62 -10.99
C ALA A 148 15.16 -2.77 -12.03
N ALA A 149 15.77 -1.65 -11.60
CA ALA A 149 16.59 -0.81 -12.47
C ALA A 149 17.79 -1.55 -13.05
N SER A 150 18.49 -2.33 -12.23
CA SER A 150 19.63 -3.13 -12.69
C SER A 150 19.23 -4.13 -13.76
N LYS A 151 18.14 -4.88 -13.53
CA LYS A 151 17.63 -5.85 -14.52
C LYS A 151 17.11 -5.17 -15.80
N LEU A 152 16.53 -3.98 -15.68
CA LEU A 152 16.11 -3.21 -16.87
C LEU A 152 17.31 -2.77 -17.72
N VAL A 153 18.44 -2.39 -17.10
CA VAL A 153 19.70 -2.09 -17.81
C VAL A 153 20.19 -3.30 -18.61
N ASP A 154 20.14 -4.50 -18.01
CA ASP A 154 20.55 -5.74 -18.71
C ASP A 154 19.63 -6.04 -19.90
N VAL A 155 18.32 -5.83 -19.76
CA VAL A 155 17.35 -5.98 -20.86
C VAL A 155 17.66 -4.99 -21.99
N ILE A 156 17.89 -3.72 -21.65
CA ILE A 156 18.23 -2.69 -22.64
C ILE A 156 19.54 -3.05 -23.39
N ALA A 157 20.53 -3.61 -22.67
CA ALA A 157 21.77 -4.06 -23.32
C ALA A 157 21.52 -5.20 -24.33
N LYS A 158 20.69 -6.18 -23.99
CA LYS A 158 20.30 -7.26 -24.92
C LYS A 158 19.54 -6.73 -26.14
N LEU A 159 18.61 -5.81 -25.94
CA LEU A 159 17.87 -5.13 -27.00
C LEU A 159 18.83 -4.37 -27.95
N LYS A 160 19.82 -3.65 -27.41
CA LYS A 160 20.88 -2.97 -28.20
C LYS A 160 21.73 -3.94 -28.99
N ALA A 161 21.88 -5.18 -28.52
CA ALA A 161 22.54 -6.27 -29.26
C ALA A 161 21.64 -6.94 -30.30
N GLY A 162 20.42 -6.41 -30.54
CA GLY A 162 19.48 -6.93 -31.52
C GLY A 162 18.63 -8.11 -31.04
N GLN A 163 18.69 -8.47 -29.75
CA GLN A 163 17.91 -9.56 -29.18
C GLN A 163 16.55 -9.02 -28.72
N ARG A 164 15.46 -9.52 -29.32
CA ARG A 164 14.10 -9.16 -28.89
C ARG A 164 13.89 -9.60 -27.44
N GLN A 165 13.14 -8.77 -26.70
CA GLN A 165 12.80 -9.04 -25.29
C GLN A 165 11.32 -8.80 -25.05
N THR A 166 10.70 -9.64 -24.21
CA THR A 166 9.34 -9.44 -23.70
C THR A 166 9.40 -8.93 -22.27
N LEU A 167 8.79 -7.78 -22.03
CA LEU A 167 8.70 -7.16 -20.70
C LEU A 167 7.26 -7.26 -20.20
N ALA A 168 7.03 -8.07 -19.17
CA ALA A 168 5.75 -8.22 -18.49
C ALA A 168 5.72 -7.29 -17.25
N ILE A 169 4.75 -6.39 -17.20
CA ILE A 169 4.61 -5.44 -16.10
C ILE A 169 3.16 -5.48 -15.63
N GLY A 170 2.94 -5.46 -14.31
CA GLY A 170 1.58 -5.48 -13.81
C GLY A 170 1.45 -5.93 -12.37
N VAL A 171 0.37 -6.68 -12.10
CA VAL A 171 0.07 -7.21 -10.77
C VAL A 171 0.20 -8.73 -10.74
N GLY A 172 0.71 -9.25 -9.64
CA GLY A 172 1.08 -10.65 -9.49
C GLY A 172 0.02 -11.53 -8.82
N HIS A 173 -1.23 -11.06 -8.69
CA HIS A 173 -2.33 -11.84 -8.11
C HIS A 173 -3.69 -11.17 -8.42
N GLY A 174 -4.76 -11.96 -8.49
CA GLY A 174 -6.12 -11.47 -8.78
C GLY A 174 -6.72 -10.51 -7.75
N THR A 175 -6.14 -10.40 -6.56
CA THR A 175 -6.60 -9.49 -5.48
C THR A 175 -5.58 -8.40 -5.13
N CYS A 176 -4.69 -8.08 -6.05
CA CYS A 176 -3.75 -6.98 -5.88
C CYS A 176 -4.44 -5.63 -5.77
N THR A 177 -3.69 -4.67 -5.27
CA THR A 177 -3.97 -3.24 -5.31
C THR A 177 -2.81 -2.51 -5.98
N CYS A 178 -2.92 -1.19 -6.14
CA CYS A 178 -1.88 -0.34 -6.72
C CYS A 178 -1.64 -0.55 -8.22
N GLU A 179 -2.67 -0.89 -8.96
CA GLU A 179 -2.66 -1.01 -10.42
C GLU A 179 -2.09 0.27 -11.07
N GLY A 180 -2.41 1.44 -10.51
CA GLY A 180 -1.86 2.72 -10.93
C GLY A 180 -0.33 2.80 -10.86
N ALA A 181 0.31 2.14 -9.89
CA ALA A 181 1.77 2.09 -9.81
C ALA A 181 2.37 1.20 -10.90
N ALA A 182 1.73 0.07 -11.20
CA ALA A 182 2.15 -0.80 -12.32
C ALA A 182 1.95 -0.09 -13.68
N PHE A 183 0.84 0.61 -13.83
CA PHE A 183 0.55 1.47 -14.98
C PHE A 183 1.66 2.52 -15.17
N GLU A 184 1.97 3.30 -14.15
CA GLU A 184 3.00 4.33 -14.20
C GLU A 184 4.38 3.74 -14.54
N TYR A 185 4.75 2.61 -13.92
CA TYR A 185 6.00 1.93 -14.21
C TYR A 185 6.08 1.48 -15.67
N THR A 186 4.98 0.96 -16.23
CA THR A 186 4.90 0.52 -17.63
C THR A 186 5.24 1.66 -18.59
N PHE A 187 4.67 2.85 -18.37
CA PHE A 187 4.92 4.01 -19.23
C PHE A 187 6.33 4.58 -19.07
N ASN A 188 6.88 4.53 -17.86
CA ASN A 188 8.27 4.93 -17.64
C ASN A 188 9.25 3.96 -18.29
N VAL A 189 8.98 2.66 -18.26
CA VAL A 189 9.78 1.66 -19.00
C VAL A 189 9.69 1.90 -20.50
N ASP A 190 8.48 2.07 -21.06
CA ASP A 190 8.29 2.41 -22.50
C ASP A 190 9.11 3.64 -22.90
N HIS A 191 9.08 4.68 -22.05
CA HIS A 191 9.87 5.89 -22.28
C HIS A 191 11.39 5.61 -22.30
N GLU A 192 11.91 4.84 -21.35
CA GLU A 192 13.34 4.51 -21.30
C GLU A 192 13.77 3.65 -22.50
N LEU A 193 12.91 2.72 -22.97
CA LEU A 193 13.15 1.94 -24.17
C LEU A 193 13.21 2.83 -25.44
N ARG A 194 12.31 3.82 -25.53
CA ARG A 194 12.31 4.82 -26.62
C ARG A 194 13.56 5.69 -26.56
N ARG A 195 13.90 6.20 -25.37
CA ARG A 195 15.11 7.00 -25.15
C ARG A 195 16.40 6.24 -25.50
N ALA A 196 16.41 4.93 -25.27
CA ALA A 196 17.53 4.06 -25.63
C ALA A 196 17.55 3.67 -27.13
N GLY A 197 16.50 4.01 -27.91
CA GLY A 197 16.37 3.68 -29.33
C GLY A 197 16.10 2.18 -29.61
N VAL A 198 15.54 1.46 -28.63
CA VAL A 198 15.36 -0.01 -28.73
C VAL A 198 13.89 -0.48 -28.60
N ARG A 199 12.94 0.46 -28.52
CA ARG A 199 11.52 0.15 -28.29
C ARG A 199 10.92 -0.85 -29.30
N GLU A 200 11.32 -0.79 -30.55
CA GLU A 200 10.82 -1.65 -31.63
C GLU A 200 11.22 -3.14 -31.49
N LEU A 201 12.23 -3.41 -30.66
CA LEU A 201 12.68 -4.77 -30.36
C LEU A 201 12.05 -5.31 -29.07
N ALA A 202 11.27 -4.50 -28.36
CA ALA A 202 10.66 -4.86 -27.08
C ALA A 202 9.15 -5.08 -27.24
N ASP A 203 8.67 -6.24 -26.78
CA ASP A 203 7.25 -6.48 -26.57
C ASP A 203 6.91 -6.11 -25.12
N VAL A 204 6.14 -5.03 -24.92
CA VAL A 204 5.69 -4.59 -23.59
C VAL A 204 4.27 -5.06 -23.38
N VAL A 205 4.07 -5.85 -22.31
CA VAL A 205 2.78 -6.46 -21.96
C VAL A 205 2.41 -6.06 -20.54
N TYR A 206 1.25 -5.43 -20.38
CA TYR A 206 0.65 -5.10 -19.10
C TYR A 206 -0.33 -6.22 -18.70
N ILE A 207 -0.12 -6.86 -17.55
CA ILE A 207 -1.01 -7.89 -17.02
C ILE A 207 -1.64 -7.39 -15.73
N THR A 208 -2.99 -7.42 -15.66
CA THR A 208 -3.73 -6.83 -14.55
C THR A 208 -4.97 -7.60 -14.18
N ASN A 209 -5.36 -7.50 -12.91
CA ASN A 209 -6.64 -7.98 -12.39
C ASN A 209 -7.82 -7.04 -12.71
N GLU A 210 -7.54 -5.84 -13.23
CA GLU A 210 -8.58 -4.92 -13.67
C GLU A 210 -9.43 -5.55 -14.79
N HIS A 211 -10.73 -5.34 -14.72
CA HIS A 211 -11.65 -5.84 -15.75
C HIS A 211 -11.70 -4.94 -16.97
N GLU A 212 -11.29 -3.70 -16.82
CA GLU A 212 -11.13 -2.71 -17.88
C GLU A 212 -9.89 -1.88 -17.58
N LEU A 213 -9.16 -1.46 -18.60
CA LEU A 213 -8.05 -0.51 -18.40
C LEU A 213 -8.56 0.78 -17.76
N GLY A 214 -7.86 1.25 -16.73
CA GLY A 214 -8.23 2.48 -16.03
C GLY A 214 -9.28 2.28 -14.94
N ASP A 215 -9.57 1.05 -14.52
CA ASP A 215 -10.38 0.72 -13.34
C ASP A 215 -9.67 1.18 -12.05
N PHE A 216 -8.36 0.92 -11.94
CA PHE A 216 -7.50 1.30 -10.80
C PHE A 216 -8.03 0.90 -9.42
N GLY A 217 -8.85 -0.14 -9.32
CA GLY A 217 -9.46 -0.60 -8.07
C GLY A 217 -10.59 0.28 -7.55
N VAL A 218 -11.09 1.21 -8.36
CA VAL A 218 -12.18 2.15 -8.02
C VAL A 218 -13.36 2.12 -9.00
N GLY A 219 -13.39 1.16 -9.91
CA GLY A 219 -14.43 1.05 -10.94
C GLY A 219 -14.29 2.07 -12.08
N GLY A 220 -13.10 2.68 -12.21
CA GLY A 220 -12.84 3.74 -13.17
C GLY A 220 -13.27 5.12 -12.69
N MET A 221 -13.02 6.12 -13.51
CA MET A 221 -13.31 7.53 -13.24
C MET A 221 -13.88 8.20 -14.50
N VAL A 222 -14.72 9.21 -14.31
CA VAL A 222 -15.20 10.08 -15.36
C VAL A 222 -14.69 11.49 -15.13
N PHE A 223 -14.05 12.05 -16.15
CA PHE A 223 -13.54 13.42 -16.13
C PHE A 223 -14.47 14.32 -16.95
N SER A 224 -14.84 15.46 -16.39
CA SER A 224 -15.58 16.51 -17.09
C SER A 224 -14.69 17.73 -17.26
N GLN A 225 -14.45 18.13 -18.53
CA GLN A 225 -13.66 19.30 -18.86
C GLN A 225 -14.37 20.10 -19.96
N GLN A 226 -14.67 21.35 -19.70
CA GLN A 226 -15.31 22.28 -20.67
C GLN A 226 -16.58 21.70 -21.33
N GLY A 227 -17.38 20.96 -20.57
CA GLY A 227 -18.60 20.31 -21.07
C GLY A 227 -18.42 18.98 -21.77
N PHE A 228 -17.18 18.54 -21.99
CA PHE A 228 -16.87 17.21 -22.50
C PHE A 228 -16.61 16.23 -21.37
N GLN A 229 -17.06 15.00 -21.53
CA GLN A 229 -16.78 13.90 -20.62
C GLN A 229 -15.89 12.86 -21.29
N THR A 230 -14.87 12.39 -20.56
CA THR A 230 -14.07 11.24 -20.92
C THR A 230 -13.91 10.32 -19.72
N SER A 231 -13.74 9.02 -19.94
CA SER A 231 -13.50 8.08 -18.85
C SER A 231 -12.02 7.72 -18.76
N SER A 232 -11.58 7.29 -17.57
CA SER A 232 -10.25 6.71 -17.36
C SER A 232 -10.00 5.54 -18.33
N LYS A 233 -11.01 4.72 -18.61
CA LYS A 233 -10.94 3.65 -19.62
C LYS A 233 -10.56 4.18 -21.00
N MET A 234 -11.34 5.10 -21.54
CA MET A 234 -11.12 5.64 -22.89
C MET A 234 -9.73 6.27 -23.01
N TRP A 235 -9.34 7.02 -22.01
CA TRP A 235 -8.05 7.69 -21.96
C TRP A 235 -6.89 6.67 -21.89
N THR A 236 -6.98 5.69 -20.96
CA THR A 236 -5.97 4.66 -20.80
C THR A 236 -5.82 3.78 -22.03
N GLU A 237 -6.94 3.32 -22.61
CA GLU A 237 -6.93 2.55 -23.85
C GLU A 237 -6.25 3.30 -24.99
N SER A 238 -6.48 4.63 -25.10
CA SER A 238 -5.84 5.43 -26.14
C SER A 238 -4.33 5.52 -25.94
N LEU A 239 -3.85 5.68 -24.71
CA LEU A 239 -2.43 5.69 -24.40
C LEU A 239 -1.76 4.34 -24.69
N PHE A 240 -2.41 3.23 -24.36
CA PHE A 240 -1.90 1.88 -24.65
C PHE A 240 -1.76 1.66 -26.16
N ARG A 241 -2.77 2.06 -26.94
CA ARG A 241 -2.70 2.01 -28.41
C ARG A 241 -1.59 2.88 -28.98
N GLU A 242 -1.47 4.13 -28.52
CA GLU A 242 -0.43 5.06 -28.97
C GLU A 242 0.98 4.52 -28.70
N ARG A 243 1.19 3.87 -27.56
CA ARG A 243 2.48 3.34 -27.14
C ARG A 243 2.75 1.91 -27.61
N GLY A 244 1.78 1.25 -28.24
CA GLY A 244 1.91 -0.15 -28.67
C GLY A 244 2.10 -1.11 -27.50
N ILE A 245 1.45 -0.84 -26.36
CA ILE A 245 1.48 -1.69 -25.16
C ILE A 245 0.28 -2.64 -25.24
N LYS A 246 0.54 -3.95 -25.10
CA LYS A 246 -0.50 -4.98 -25.03
C LYS A 246 -1.01 -5.08 -23.61
N ALA A 247 -2.31 -5.39 -23.42
CA ALA A 247 -2.91 -5.60 -22.09
C ALA A 247 -3.56 -6.99 -22.00
N ILE A 248 -3.32 -7.68 -20.89
CA ILE A 248 -4.02 -8.88 -20.45
C ILE A 248 -4.85 -8.46 -19.23
N LEU A 249 -6.17 -8.42 -19.40
CA LEU A 249 -7.13 -7.93 -18.41
C LEU A 249 -7.81 -9.07 -17.69
N SER A 250 -8.41 -8.78 -16.53
CA SER A 250 -9.16 -9.76 -15.74
C SER A 250 -8.36 -11.01 -15.42
N ALA A 251 -7.06 -10.84 -15.13
CA ALA A 251 -6.12 -11.92 -14.92
C ALA A 251 -5.80 -12.15 -13.44
N HIS A 252 -5.81 -13.40 -13.05
CA HIS A 252 -5.19 -13.88 -11.82
C HIS A 252 -3.87 -14.57 -12.17
N VAL A 253 -2.75 -13.99 -11.77
CA VAL A 253 -1.46 -14.66 -11.88
C VAL A 253 -1.42 -15.77 -10.83
N SER A 254 -1.34 -17.01 -11.28
CA SER A 254 -1.37 -18.21 -10.42
C SER A 254 0.01 -18.71 -10.03
N LYS A 255 1.03 -18.44 -10.86
CA LYS A 255 2.42 -18.84 -10.65
C LYS A 255 3.36 -18.03 -11.54
N VAL A 256 4.59 -17.84 -11.11
CA VAL A 256 5.68 -17.25 -11.89
C VAL A 256 6.85 -18.22 -11.90
N ASP A 257 7.04 -18.93 -13.00
CA ASP A 257 8.22 -19.77 -13.24
C ASP A 257 9.34 -18.95 -13.90
N PRO A 258 10.59 -19.43 -13.93
CA PRO A 258 11.65 -18.76 -14.67
C PRO A 258 11.27 -18.55 -16.13
N GLY A 259 11.06 -17.27 -16.53
CA GLY A 259 10.72 -16.88 -17.89
C GLY A 259 9.26 -17.07 -18.31
N VAL A 260 8.36 -17.52 -17.42
CA VAL A 260 6.93 -17.71 -17.77
C VAL A 260 6.01 -17.32 -16.61
N ILE A 261 5.01 -16.50 -16.91
CA ILE A 261 3.89 -16.19 -16.01
C ILE A 261 2.71 -17.06 -16.40
N HIS A 262 2.17 -17.84 -15.45
CA HIS A 262 0.92 -18.59 -15.60
C HIS A 262 -0.22 -17.77 -15.02
N TYR A 263 -1.33 -17.69 -15.75
CA TYR A 263 -2.48 -16.91 -15.30
C TYR A 263 -3.81 -17.58 -15.70
N GLU A 264 -4.86 -17.19 -14.98
CA GLU A 264 -6.25 -17.52 -15.28
C GLU A 264 -7.03 -16.24 -15.52
N LEU A 265 -7.82 -16.21 -16.59
CA LEU A 265 -8.75 -15.11 -16.87
C LEU A 265 -10.10 -15.34 -16.19
N VAL A 266 -10.88 -14.27 -16.09
CA VAL A 266 -12.20 -14.31 -15.44
C VAL A 266 -13.19 -15.25 -16.15
N ASP A 267 -13.00 -15.56 -17.41
CA ASP A 267 -13.80 -16.55 -18.16
C ASP A 267 -13.34 -18.01 -17.98
N GLY A 268 -12.29 -18.22 -17.16
CA GLY A 268 -11.69 -19.53 -16.89
C GLY A 268 -10.58 -19.95 -17.85
N THR A 269 -10.24 -19.11 -18.82
CA THR A 269 -9.14 -19.38 -19.75
C THR A 269 -7.81 -19.39 -18.99
N ILE A 270 -7.05 -20.47 -19.12
CA ILE A 270 -5.70 -20.60 -18.61
C ILE A 270 -4.72 -20.16 -19.69
N GLY A 271 -3.79 -19.28 -19.33
CA GLY A 271 -2.80 -18.74 -20.25
C GLY A 271 -1.39 -18.73 -19.70
N GLU A 272 -0.45 -18.57 -20.59
CA GLU A 272 0.98 -18.41 -20.28
C GLU A 272 1.51 -17.17 -20.99
N LEU A 273 2.34 -16.40 -20.27
CA LEU A 273 3.04 -15.24 -20.81
C LEU A 273 4.53 -15.45 -20.64
N PRO A 274 5.25 -15.81 -21.71
CA PRO A 274 6.72 -15.82 -21.69
C PRO A 274 7.27 -14.41 -21.47
N PHE A 275 8.35 -14.28 -20.70
CA PHE A 275 8.99 -13.01 -20.42
C PHE A 275 10.51 -13.12 -20.28
N ASP A 276 11.19 -12.03 -20.57
CA ASP A 276 12.61 -11.81 -20.29
C ASP A 276 12.82 -10.89 -19.09
N PHE A 277 11.82 -10.04 -18.81
CA PHE A 277 11.75 -9.17 -17.65
C PHE A 277 10.33 -9.16 -17.11
N ALA A 278 10.16 -9.35 -15.81
CA ALA A 278 8.87 -9.21 -15.15
C ALA A 278 8.94 -8.31 -13.92
N MET A 279 8.13 -7.23 -13.90
CA MET A 279 7.87 -6.43 -12.71
C MET A 279 6.41 -6.61 -12.29
N LEU A 280 6.20 -7.32 -11.19
CA LEU A 280 4.87 -7.68 -10.71
C LEU A 280 4.67 -7.23 -9.26
N LEU A 281 3.60 -6.51 -9.00
CA LEU A 281 3.24 -6.07 -7.67
C LEU A 281 2.51 -7.18 -6.90
N PRO A 282 2.82 -7.41 -5.61
CA PRO A 282 2.15 -8.44 -4.81
C PRO A 282 0.83 -7.92 -4.24
N PRO A 283 -0.09 -8.81 -3.85
CA PRO A 283 -1.21 -8.43 -3.01
C PRO A 283 -0.73 -8.03 -1.62
N PHE A 284 -1.54 -7.23 -0.92
CA PHE A 284 -1.24 -6.76 0.42
C PHE A 284 -2.04 -7.52 1.46
N ARG A 285 -1.42 -7.74 2.62
CA ARG A 285 -2.10 -8.17 3.84
C ARG A 285 -1.64 -7.33 5.03
N GLY A 286 -2.34 -7.42 6.15
CA GLY A 286 -1.90 -6.79 7.39
C GLY A 286 -0.57 -7.40 7.86
N VAL A 287 0.16 -6.64 8.67
CA VAL A 287 1.36 -7.15 9.34
C VAL A 287 0.96 -8.20 10.39
N ASP A 288 1.90 -9.07 10.79
CA ASP A 288 1.65 -10.15 11.75
C ASP A 288 1.56 -9.61 13.21
N LEU A 289 0.67 -8.64 13.42
CA LEU A 289 0.42 -8.01 14.71
C LEU A 289 -0.66 -8.79 15.45
N LYS A 290 -0.41 -9.13 16.73
CA LYS A 290 -1.34 -9.85 17.59
C LYS A 290 -2.01 -8.90 18.58
N ALA A 291 -3.13 -9.33 19.16
CA ALA A 291 -3.77 -8.61 20.26
C ALA A 291 -4.18 -9.58 21.37
N PHE A 292 -3.96 -9.17 22.62
CA PHE A 292 -4.24 -9.97 23.81
C PHE A 292 -5.06 -9.15 24.82
N ASP A 293 -6.02 -9.81 25.50
CA ASP A 293 -6.80 -9.18 26.57
C ASP A 293 -6.03 -9.09 27.90
N ALA A 294 -6.67 -8.57 28.93
CA ALA A 294 -6.09 -8.41 30.27
C ALA A 294 -5.67 -9.75 30.95
N SER A 295 -6.22 -10.86 30.50
CA SER A 295 -5.85 -12.22 30.97
C SER A 295 -4.71 -12.86 30.15
N GLY A 296 -4.32 -12.22 29.03
CA GLY A 296 -3.35 -12.76 28.08
C GLY A 296 -3.99 -13.70 27.03
N ALA A 297 -5.30 -13.77 26.94
CA ALA A 297 -5.97 -14.54 25.88
C ALA A 297 -5.88 -13.81 24.52
N ASP A 298 -5.64 -14.56 23.44
CA ASP A 298 -5.56 -14.01 22.09
C ASP A 298 -6.93 -13.53 21.62
N ILE A 299 -7.05 -12.22 21.36
CA ILE A 299 -8.24 -11.56 20.86
C ILE A 299 -8.03 -11.00 19.45
N SER A 300 -7.00 -11.46 18.74
CA SER A 300 -6.60 -10.94 17.43
C SER A 300 -7.76 -10.94 16.43
N GLU A 301 -8.60 -11.99 16.40
CA GLU A 301 -9.75 -12.07 15.49
C GLU A 301 -10.85 -11.02 15.76
N LYS A 302 -10.92 -10.51 17.00
CA LYS A 302 -11.84 -9.42 17.34
C LYS A 302 -11.33 -8.07 16.81
N ILE A 303 -10.01 -7.87 16.82
CA ILE A 303 -9.32 -6.62 16.47
C ILE A 303 -8.99 -6.55 14.98
N PHE A 304 -8.58 -7.66 14.39
CA PHE A 304 -8.15 -7.72 12.99
C PHE A 304 -9.14 -8.51 12.14
N ALA A 305 -9.25 -8.11 10.87
CA ALA A 305 -9.94 -8.89 9.85
C ALA A 305 -9.07 -10.11 9.44
N PRO A 306 -9.64 -11.10 8.74
CA PRO A 306 -8.87 -12.27 8.25
C PRO A 306 -7.68 -11.88 7.38
N SER A 307 -7.72 -10.75 6.72
CA SER A 307 -6.61 -10.16 5.96
C SER A 307 -5.45 -9.63 6.84
N GLY A 308 -5.62 -9.61 8.16
CA GLY A 308 -4.65 -9.10 9.13
C GLY A 308 -4.69 -7.57 9.31
N PHE A 309 -5.53 -6.85 8.59
CA PHE A 309 -5.72 -5.42 8.79
C PHE A 309 -6.63 -5.15 10.00
N MET A 310 -6.39 -4.04 10.74
CA MET A 310 -7.15 -3.70 11.92
C MET A 310 -8.56 -3.21 11.54
N LYS A 311 -9.58 -3.73 12.21
CA LYS A 311 -10.97 -3.28 12.09
C LYS A 311 -11.11 -1.87 12.68
N VAL A 312 -11.90 -1.05 12.01
CA VAL A 312 -12.22 0.34 12.39
C VAL A 312 -13.73 0.57 12.31
N ASP A 313 -14.20 1.80 12.41
CA ASP A 313 -15.59 2.21 12.28
C ASP A 313 -16.15 2.05 10.83
N ALA A 314 -16.15 0.82 10.33
CA ALA A 314 -16.62 0.45 9.01
C ALA A 314 -17.65 -0.69 9.10
N ASP A 315 -18.44 -0.89 8.07
CA ASP A 315 -19.42 -1.99 8.00
C ASP A 315 -18.77 -3.27 7.47
N TYR A 316 -18.54 -4.24 8.35
CA TYR A 316 -17.98 -5.55 8.02
C TYR A 316 -19.04 -6.67 7.92
N SER A 317 -20.31 -6.32 7.68
CA SER A 317 -21.42 -7.30 7.63
C SER A 317 -21.38 -8.25 6.44
N GLY A 318 -20.51 -7.98 5.43
CA GLY A 318 -20.35 -8.86 4.27
C GLY A 318 -21.54 -8.83 3.30
N LYS A 319 -22.17 -7.67 3.13
CA LYS A 319 -23.27 -7.47 2.18
C LYS A 319 -22.91 -7.88 0.75
N PRO A 320 -23.91 -8.24 -0.08
CA PRO A 320 -23.76 -8.34 -1.53
C PRO A 320 -23.26 -7.03 -2.14
N TYR A 321 -22.53 -7.12 -3.26
CA TYR A 321 -21.97 -5.95 -3.94
C TYR A 321 -22.99 -4.85 -4.24
N GLU A 322 -24.19 -5.26 -4.64
CA GLU A 322 -25.29 -4.35 -5.03
C GLU A 322 -25.88 -3.56 -3.85
N GLU A 323 -25.53 -3.95 -2.61
CA GLU A 323 -25.94 -3.28 -1.38
C GLU A 323 -24.83 -2.43 -0.75
N TRP A 324 -23.65 -2.38 -1.36
CA TRP A 324 -22.53 -1.58 -0.86
C TRP A 324 -22.83 -0.10 -0.94
N LEU A 325 -22.46 0.62 0.13
CA LEU A 325 -22.66 2.05 0.25
C LEU A 325 -21.34 2.75 0.59
N ALA A 326 -21.20 3.99 0.13
CA ALA A 326 -20.10 4.85 0.53
C ALA A 326 -19.99 5.02 2.05
N SER A 327 -21.12 5.00 2.75
CA SER A 327 -21.21 5.09 4.21
C SER A 327 -20.69 3.86 4.95
N ASP A 328 -20.45 2.74 4.28
CA ASP A 328 -19.87 1.54 4.88
C ASP A 328 -18.37 1.75 5.22
N TRP A 329 -17.73 2.70 4.55
CA TRP A 329 -16.33 3.04 4.76
C TRP A 329 -16.10 3.85 6.04
N PRO A 330 -14.93 3.70 6.68
CA PRO A 330 -14.65 4.37 7.95
C PRO A 330 -14.60 5.89 7.79
N LYS A 331 -14.91 6.58 8.88
CA LYS A 331 -14.88 8.06 8.96
C LYS A 331 -13.91 8.56 10.02
N THR A 332 -13.79 7.85 11.14
CA THR A 332 -12.94 8.23 12.28
C THR A 332 -11.70 7.37 12.41
N TYR A 333 -11.68 6.21 11.75
CA TYR A 333 -10.58 5.22 11.81
C TYR A 333 -10.34 4.66 13.23
N ARG A 334 -11.33 4.72 14.10
CA ARG A 334 -11.28 4.20 15.48
C ARG A 334 -11.65 2.73 15.50
N ASN A 335 -10.94 1.95 16.31
CA ASN A 335 -11.35 0.57 16.56
C ASN A 335 -12.67 0.55 17.35
N PRO A 336 -13.66 -0.28 16.96
CA PRO A 336 -14.98 -0.28 17.60
C PRO A 336 -14.98 -0.82 19.03
N LEU A 337 -14.01 -1.69 19.39
CA LEU A 337 -13.89 -2.26 20.74
C LEU A 337 -13.04 -1.39 21.66
N TYR A 338 -12.00 -0.79 21.11
CA TYR A 338 -11.05 0.05 21.86
C TYR A 338 -10.93 1.43 21.19
N PRO A 339 -11.82 2.38 21.56
CA PRO A 339 -11.93 3.67 20.87
C PRO A 339 -10.68 4.56 20.97
N ASN A 340 -9.75 4.24 21.85
CA ASN A 340 -8.43 4.89 21.96
C ASN A 340 -7.40 4.31 20.99
N MET A 341 -7.76 3.31 20.18
CA MET A 341 -6.94 2.75 19.10
C MET A 341 -7.48 3.17 17.74
N PHE A 342 -6.57 3.55 16.86
CA PHE A 342 -6.84 3.98 15.48
C PHE A 342 -6.06 3.10 14.51
N ALA A 343 -6.58 2.89 13.30
CA ALA A 343 -5.80 2.33 12.19
C ALA A 343 -5.94 3.23 10.97
N VAL A 344 -4.80 3.65 10.41
CA VAL A 344 -4.74 4.66 9.35
C VAL A 344 -3.85 4.22 8.19
N GLY A 345 -4.07 4.80 7.03
CA GLY A 345 -3.39 4.40 5.80
C GLY A 345 -3.80 2.98 5.38
N ILE A 346 -2.83 2.15 5.01
CA ILE A 346 -3.11 0.78 4.57
C ILE A 346 -3.36 -0.17 5.76
N ALA A 347 -3.12 0.25 6.99
CA ALA A 347 -3.25 -0.61 8.17
C ALA A 347 -4.71 -0.93 8.57
N PHE A 348 -5.71 -0.16 8.13
CA PHE A 348 -7.10 -0.47 8.41
C PHE A 348 -7.67 -1.50 7.43
N ALA A 349 -8.63 -2.31 7.90
CA ALA A 349 -9.35 -3.26 7.07
C ALA A 349 -10.39 -2.54 6.19
N PRO A 350 -10.31 -2.62 4.86
CA PRO A 350 -11.40 -2.14 4.00
C PRO A 350 -12.65 -2.99 4.21
N PRO A 351 -13.86 -2.41 4.24
CA PRO A 351 -15.09 -3.17 4.43
C PRO A 351 -15.42 -4.04 3.23
N HIS A 352 -15.13 -3.58 2.03
CA HIS A 352 -15.41 -4.26 0.76
C HIS A 352 -14.54 -3.71 -0.36
N GLN A 353 -14.63 -4.30 -1.55
CA GLN A 353 -14.03 -3.77 -2.78
C GLN A 353 -14.85 -2.57 -3.29
N ILE A 354 -14.26 -1.72 -4.12
CA ILE A 354 -14.97 -0.66 -4.86
C ILE A 354 -15.25 -1.15 -6.28
N SER A 355 -14.24 -1.68 -6.98
CA SER A 355 -14.45 -2.39 -8.23
C SER A 355 -15.20 -3.69 -8.00
N LYS A 356 -16.14 -4.02 -8.89
CA LYS A 356 -16.96 -5.23 -8.75
C LYS A 356 -16.10 -6.49 -8.78
N PRO A 357 -16.06 -7.28 -7.72
CA PRO A 357 -15.34 -8.55 -7.72
C PRO A 357 -16.01 -9.55 -8.66
N ARG A 358 -15.21 -10.35 -9.35
CA ARG A 358 -15.69 -11.43 -10.21
C ARG A 358 -14.98 -12.73 -9.86
N LYS A 359 -15.64 -13.84 -10.15
CA LYS A 359 -15.05 -15.18 -10.02
C LYS A 359 -15.06 -15.87 -11.38
N SER A 360 -13.98 -16.56 -11.68
CA SER A 360 -13.94 -17.45 -12.84
C SER A 360 -14.86 -18.66 -12.65
N PRO A 361 -15.20 -19.42 -13.69
CA PRO A 361 -15.89 -20.70 -13.56
C PRO A 361 -15.18 -21.71 -12.63
N ASN A 362 -13.86 -21.59 -12.49
CA ASN A 362 -13.05 -22.43 -11.62
C ASN A 362 -13.05 -21.95 -10.15
N GLY A 363 -13.77 -20.84 -9.84
CA GLY A 363 -13.88 -20.29 -8.50
C GLY A 363 -12.79 -19.28 -8.12
N THR A 364 -11.86 -18.97 -9.02
CA THR A 364 -10.77 -18.02 -8.77
C THR A 364 -11.32 -16.59 -8.65
N LEU A 365 -11.04 -15.94 -7.51
CA LEU A 365 -11.45 -14.55 -7.27
C LEU A 365 -10.51 -13.58 -7.98
N ILE A 366 -11.10 -12.70 -8.80
CA ILE A 366 -10.41 -11.59 -9.48
C ILE A 366 -11.12 -10.31 -9.07
N ALA A 367 -10.47 -9.54 -8.22
CA ALA A 367 -11.05 -8.38 -7.54
C ALA A 367 -9.97 -7.32 -7.30
N PRO A 368 -9.85 -6.31 -8.17
CA PRO A 368 -8.97 -5.19 -7.94
C PRO A 368 -9.27 -4.56 -6.59
N SER A 369 -8.25 -4.41 -5.75
CA SER A 369 -8.43 -3.86 -4.40
C SER A 369 -8.29 -2.34 -4.40
N PRO A 370 -9.13 -1.62 -3.62
CA PRO A 370 -9.13 -0.17 -3.63
C PRO A 370 -7.78 0.40 -3.17
N PRO A 371 -7.23 1.38 -3.89
CA PRO A 371 -5.97 2.00 -3.54
C PRO A 371 -6.12 2.87 -2.29
N ARG A 372 -5.14 2.79 -1.39
CA ARG A 372 -5.00 3.68 -0.23
C ARG A 372 -3.68 4.43 -0.37
N THR A 373 -3.69 5.40 -1.28
CA THR A 373 -2.50 6.13 -1.71
C THR A 373 -2.00 7.15 -0.68
N GLY A 374 -0.92 7.86 -1.01
CA GLY A 374 -0.23 8.74 -0.07
C GLY A 374 -1.09 9.87 0.50
N MET A 375 -1.88 10.55 -0.33
CA MET A 375 -2.70 11.67 0.13
C MET A 375 -3.80 11.22 1.11
N PRO A 376 -4.67 10.24 0.80
CA PRO A 376 -5.62 9.72 1.77
C PRO A 376 -4.95 9.20 3.05
N SER A 377 -3.83 8.49 2.94
CA SER A 377 -3.08 8.00 4.10
C SER A 377 -2.62 9.14 5.03
N GLY A 378 -2.14 10.24 4.46
CA GLY A 378 -1.75 11.43 5.23
C GLY A 378 -2.95 12.11 5.90
N ILE A 379 -4.09 12.22 5.20
CA ILE A 379 -5.34 12.78 5.76
C ILE A 379 -5.83 11.92 6.93
N MET A 380 -5.88 10.59 6.77
CA MET A 380 -6.27 9.66 7.84
C MET A 380 -5.38 9.83 9.09
N GLY A 381 -4.07 9.89 8.92
CA GLY A 381 -3.12 10.11 10.00
C GLY A 381 -3.36 11.43 10.72
N LYS A 382 -3.63 12.51 9.99
CA LYS A 382 -3.99 13.82 10.56
C LYS A 382 -5.33 13.75 11.29
N THR A 383 -6.34 13.08 10.74
CA THR A 383 -7.68 12.94 11.33
C THR A 383 -7.62 12.20 12.66
N ALA A 384 -6.88 11.10 12.75
CA ALA A 384 -6.66 10.39 14.01
C ALA A 384 -6.07 11.31 15.10
N VAL A 385 -5.08 12.13 14.75
CA VAL A 385 -4.48 13.11 15.69
C VAL A 385 -5.48 14.19 16.10
N LEU A 386 -6.30 14.69 15.19
CA LEU A 386 -7.35 15.65 15.51
C LEU A 386 -8.41 15.04 16.45
N SER A 387 -8.77 13.78 16.24
CA SER A 387 -9.65 13.03 17.14
C SER A 387 -9.06 12.88 18.53
N ILE A 388 -7.80 12.48 18.64
CA ILE A 388 -7.08 12.41 19.91
C ILE A 388 -7.06 13.77 20.62
N LYS A 389 -6.78 14.84 19.88
CA LYS A 389 -6.79 16.21 20.41
C LYS A 389 -8.16 16.58 20.99
N GLU A 390 -9.22 16.25 20.26
CA GLU A 390 -10.59 16.55 20.69
C GLU A 390 -10.96 15.77 21.95
N ILE A 391 -10.66 14.47 21.99
CA ILE A 391 -10.88 13.61 23.16
C ILE A 391 -10.13 14.11 24.39
N LEU A 392 -8.87 14.48 24.23
CA LEU A 392 -8.05 15.02 25.33
C LEU A 392 -8.58 16.35 25.88
N LYS A 393 -9.25 17.14 25.04
CA LYS A 393 -9.79 18.46 25.42
C LYS A 393 -11.20 18.36 26.01
N ASN A 394 -12.09 17.61 25.36
CA ASN A 394 -13.53 17.62 25.60
C ASN A 394 -14.11 16.25 26.00
N GLY A 395 -13.27 15.22 26.11
CA GLY A 395 -13.70 13.84 26.34
C GLY A 395 -14.39 13.22 25.11
N GLU A 396 -15.02 12.07 25.32
CA GLU A 396 -15.70 11.32 24.25
C GLU A 396 -16.99 12.02 23.75
N SER A 397 -17.51 12.99 24.50
CA SER A 397 -18.67 13.81 24.11
C SER A 397 -18.31 14.94 23.13
N GLY A 398 -17.04 15.16 22.85
CA GLY A 398 -16.57 16.14 21.86
C GLY A 398 -16.97 15.77 20.43
N HIS A 399 -16.90 16.74 19.54
CA HIS A 399 -17.12 16.51 18.10
C HIS A 399 -15.88 15.82 17.50
N ILE A 400 -15.98 14.50 17.26
CA ILE A 400 -14.88 13.74 16.66
C ILE A 400 -14.75 14.08 15.18
N PRO A 401 -13.60 14.57 14.70
CA PRO A 401 -13.35 14.85 13.31
C PRO A 401 -13.45 13.62 12.43
N THR A 402 -14.01 13.78 11.25
CA THR A 402 -14.21 12.71 10.26
C THR A 402 -13.49 13.01 8.96
N ALA A 403 -13.06 11.98 8.27
CA ALA A 403 -12.55 12.04 6.91
C ALA A 403 -12.81 10.70 6.20
N SER A 404 -13.97 10.58 5.57
CA SER A 404 -14.33 9.38 4.82
C SER A 404 -13.57 9.31 3.49
N MET A 405 -13.11 8.12 3.11
CA MET A 405 -12.56 7.91 1.76
C MET A 405 -13.62 8.17 0.67
N ALA A 406 -14.90 7.99 0.98
CA ALA A 406 -16.00 8.30 0.06
C ALA A 406 -16.14 9.79 -0.24
N ASP A 407 -15.73 10.65 0.72
CA ASP A 407 -15.80 12.11 0.61
C ASP A 407 -14.45 12.74 0.26
N MET A 408 -13.36 11.97 0.33
CA MET A 408 -12.03 12.45 -0.03
C MET A 408 -11.85 12.44 -1.55
N GLY A 409 -11.74 13.64 -2.15
CA GLY A 409 -11.20 13.74 -3.50
C GLY A 409 -9.71 13.36 -3.50
N ALA A 410 -9.33 12.36 -4.29
CA ALA A 410 -7.94 12.01 -4.53
C ALA A 410 -7.69 12.01 -6.03
N ALA A 411 -6.67 12.75 -6.47
CA ALA A 411 -6.17 12.67 -7.83
C ALA A 411 -4.86 11.89 -7.82
N CYS A 412 -4.78 10.83 -8.62
CA CYS A 412 -3.53 10.16 -8.93
C CYS A 412 -2.89 10.86 -10.13
N VAL A 413 -1.67 11.35 -9.95
CA VAL A 413 -0.84 11.87 -11.03
C VAL A 413 0.23 10.84 -11.30
N ALA A 414 0.23 10.29 -12.50
CA ALA A 414 1.22 9.31 -12.95
C ALA A 414 2.19 9.97 -13.94
N SER A 415 3.47 9.62 -13.85
CA SER A 415 4.46 10.05 -14.84
C SER A 415 4.47 9.08 -16.04
N ALA A 416 4.61 9.63 -17.24
CA ALA A 416 4.79 8.85 -18.47
C ALA A 416 6.08 9.29 -19.18
N GLY A 417 7.19 9.18 -18.49
CA GLY A 417 8.50 9.58 -18.98
C GLY A 417 8.73 11.08 -18.89
N SER A 418 8.65 11.84 -19.99
CA SER A 418 8.89 13.29 -20.02
C SER A 418 7.64 14.14 -19.72
N GLY A 419 6.47 13.52 -19.58
CA GLY A 419 5.20 14.18 -19.31
C GLY A 419 4.51 13.65 -18.07
N LEU A 420 3.65 14.47 -17.48
CA LEU A 420 2.68 14.06 -16.50
C LEU A 420 1.40 13.61 -17.23
N THR A 421 0.90 12.45 -16.86
CA THR A 421 -0.44 12.00 -17.25
C THR A 421 -1.36 12.18 -16.04
N HIS A 422 -2.47 12.83 -16.25
CA HIS A 422 -3.46 13.12 -15.20
C HIS A 422 -4.41 11.98 -15.01
#